data_8d7c56fe8ba538c08783c24b2d7325e2
#
_entry.id   8d7c56fe8ba538c08783c24b2d7325e2
#
_cell.length_a   1.000
_cell.length_b   1.000
_cell.length_c   1.000
_cell.angle_alpha   90.00
_cell.angle_beta   90.00
_cell.angle_gamma   90.00
#
_symmetry.space_group_name_H-M   'P 1'
#
loop_
_entity.id
_entity.type
_entity.pdbx_description
1 polymer ?
#
loop_
_entity_poly.entity_id
_entity_poly.type
_entity_poly.pdbx_seq_one_letter_code
_entity_poly.pdbx_strand_id
1 'polypeptide(L)'
;MKPIRTLAAAVLAGLMSLQTAGAAEIKPLNSIAIEINSSIITYRDIERVVREFKSRPGNKDIPEAQLVQAAKNTLVERALLADAARAQDLKATPAGIDAELERRAAAGKTTVQNIYAQAAALGYTREAYRTEVAKDLLITYMLQNLNSNIKITDEQVQAALNELQAKGQAPAGEPYTVYTIRRVILNAANQQHMPAVGQRMQQIATAIAQGSDFGAIAQRYSQEVQAANQGLHDNISDMMLPENVEAVLHQLQPGQITPPLRAGNSWQIVQLIGTRTENDPAKMQREAVRRMLVRQAQERNQAQFMAQLQQMAVVREY
;
A
#
# COMPACT_ATOMS: atom_id res chain seq x y z
N MET A 1 3.30 -7.35 -12.43
CA MET A 1 3.10 -6.15 -11.58
C MET A 1 2.02 -5.27 -12.22
N LYS A 2 0.79 -5.39 -11.76
CA LYS A 2 -0.28 -4.47 -12.16
C LYS A 2 -0.28 -3.31 -11.16
N PRO A 3 -0.29 -2.05 -11.61
CA PRO A 3 -0.40 -0.92 -10.69
C PRO A 3 -1.73 -1.01 -9.94
N ILE A 4 -1.76 -0.48 -8.72
CA ILE A 4 -2.95 -0.28 -7.88
C ILE A 4 -4.02 0.45 -8.73
N ARG A 5 -4.91 -0.29 -9.38
CA ARG A 5 -5.81 0.22 -10.42
C ARG A 5 -7.29 0.09 -10.11
N THR A 6 -7.69 -0.15 -8.86
CA THR A 6 -9.12 -0.33 -8.55
C THR A 6 -9.53 0.34 -7.24
N LEU A 7 -9.50 1.67 -7.21
CA LEU A 7 -10.11 2.48 -6.15
C LEU A 7 -11.07 3.53 -6.71
N ALA A 8 -11.75 3.24 -7.81
CA ALA A 8 -12.64 4.23 -8.43
C ALA A 8 -14.01 3.70 -8.85
N ALA A 9 -14.52 2.62 -8.29
CA ALA A 9 -15.75 2.05 -8.83
C ALA A 9 -16.86 1.70 -7.82
N ALA A 10 -16.88 2.20 -6.60
CA ALA A 10 -17.92 1.77 -5.66
C ALA A 10 -18.42 2.82 -4.66
N VAL A 11 -18.50 4.10 -4.98
CA VAL A 11 -19.37 5.02 -4.20
C VAL A 11 -19.96 6.09 -5.13
N LEU A 12 -20.95 5.72 -5.90
CA LEU A 12 -21.81 6.63 -6.65
C LEU A 12 -23.26 6.41 -6.22
N ALA A 13 -23.57 6.74 -4.97
CA ALA A 13 -24.95 6.87 -4.53
C ALA A 13 -25.04 7.87 -3.38
N GLY A 14 -25.55 9.04 -3.67
CA GLY A 14 -26.16 9.89 -2.67
C GLY A 14 -25.54 11.26 -2.44
N LEU A 15 -25.68 12.16 -3.42
CA LEU A 15 -25.84 13.60 -3.17
C LEU A 15 -26.34 14.26 -4.48
N MET A 16 -27.63 14.12 -4.75
CA MET A 16 -28.29 15.02 -5.69
C MET A 16 -28.78 16.24 -4.89
N SER A 17 -28.12 17.37 -5.09
CA SER A 17 -28.65 18.67 -4.72
C SER A 17 -28.62 19.62 -5.90
N LEU A 18 -29.78 20.10 -6.24
CA LEU A 18 -30.22 21.15 -7.14
C LEU A 18 -29.15 22.05 -7.77
N GLN A 19 -29.04 21.95 -9.10
CA GLN A 19 -28.31 22.92 -9.91
C GLN A 19 -29.16 24.15 -10.16
N THR A 20 -28.78 25.27 -9.56
CA THR A 20 -29.09 26.59 -10.10
C THR A 20 -28.00 26.93 -11.11
N ALA A 21 -28.38 27.20 -12.37
CA ALA A 21 -27.49 27.72 -13.39
C ALA A 21 -27.08 29.16 -13.03
N GLY A 22 -26.02 29.29 -12.24
CA GLY A 22 -25.35 30.57 -11.98
C GLY A 22 -24.16 30.73 -12.94
N ALA A 23 -23.93 31.95 -13.42
CA ALA A 23 -22.76 32.32 -14.23
C ALA A 23 -21.49 31.76 -13.60
N ALA A 24 -20.61 31.14 -14.40
CA ALA A 24 -19.36 30.57 -13.93
C ALA A 24 -18.49 31.68 -13.33
N GLU A 25 -18.48 31.78 -12.02
CA GLU A 25 -17.60 32.68 -11.27
C GLU A 25 -16.17 32.19 -11.48
N ILE A 26 -15.31 33.03 -12.09
CA ILE A 26 -13.91 32.73 -12.29
C ILE A 26 -13.24 32.77 -10.92
N LYS A 27 -13.15 31.63 -10.25
CA LYS A 27 -12.45 31.51 -8.97
C LYS A 27 -10.93 31.45 -9.22
N PRO A 28 -10.11 32.24 -8.50
CA PRO A 28 -8.67 32.18 -8.63
C PRO A 28 -8.17 30.76 -8.29
N LEU A 29 -7.25 30.21 -9.10
CA LEU A 29 -6.74 28.84 -8.95
C LEU A 29 -6.17 28.54 -7.55
N ASN A 30 -5.67 29.55 -6.85
CA ASN A 30 -5.13 29.42 -5.49
C ASN A 30 -6.20 29.60 -4.40
N SER A 31 -7.47 29.86 -4.75
CA SER A 31 -8.52 29.94 -3.75
C SER A 31 -8.87 28.56 -3.20
N ILE A 32 -9.34 28.54 -1.97
CA ILE A 32 -9.80 27.33 -1.29
C ILE A 32 -11.04 26.82 -2.02
N ALA A 33 -11.03 25.56 -2.37
CA ALA A 33 -12.19 24.88 -2.93
C ALA A 33 -12.89 24.03 -1.86
N ILE A 34 -12.09 23.32 -1.04
CA ILE A 34 -12.61 22.43 0.01
C ILE A 34 -11.68 22.54 1.23
N GLU A 35 -12.28 22.67 2.40
CA GLU A 35 -11.61 22.55 3.70
C GLU A 35 -12.08 21.25 4.36
N ILE A 36 -11.14 20.43 4.81
CA ILE A 36 -11.41 19.14 5.47
C ILE A 36 -10.60 19.08 6.74
N ASN A 37 -11.26 19.14 7.90
CA ASN A 37 -10.57 19.23 9.19
C ASN A 37 -9.53 20.35 9.19
N SER A 38 -8.23 20.00 9.15
CA SER A 38 -7.09 20.94 9.04
C SER A 38 -6.46 20.98 7.64
N SER A 39 -6.98 20.22 6.69
CA SER A 39 -6.45 20.12 5.33
C SER A 39 -7.21 21.02 4.36
N ILE A 40 -6.47 21.71 3.48
CA ILE A 40 -7.02 22.61 2.46
C ILE A 40 -6.77 22.01 1.09
N ILE A 41 -7.82 22.00 0.25
CA ILE A 41 -7.77 21.64 -1.16
C ILE A 41 -8.11 22.89 -1.96
N THR A 42 -7.23 23.28 -2.87
CA THR A 42 -7.42 24.45 -3.74
C THR A 42 -8.02 24.07 -5.09
N TYR A 43 -8.57 25.03 -5.83
CA TYR A 43 -9.00 24.79 -7.21
C TYR A 43 -7.83 24.34 -8.10
N ARG A 44 -6.60 24.79 -7.82
CA ARG A 44 -5.38 24.33 -8.51
C ARG A 44 -5.12 22.83 -8.29
N ASP A 45 -5.38 22.31 -7.09
CA ASP A 45 -5.21 20.89 -6.78
C ASP A 45 -6.22 20.05 -7.56
N ILE A 46 -7.47 20.51 -7.61
CA ILE A 46 -8.53 19.85 -8.39
C ILE A 46 -8.16 19.82 -9.88
N GLU A 47 -7.79 20.98 -10.46
CA GLU A 47 -7.39 21.06 -11.86
C GLU A 47 -6.20 20.15 -12.20
N ARG A 48 -5.25 20.01 -11.28
CA ARG A 48 -4.09 19.16 -11.43
C ARG A 48 -4.48 17.68 -11.53
N VAL A 49 -5.37 17.22 -10.63
CA VAL A 49 -5.87 15.85 -10.66
C VAL A 49 -6.74 15.61 -11.90
N VAL A 50 -7.54 16.59 -12.33
CA VAL A 50 -8.31 16.50 -13.58
C VAL A 50 -7.38 16.34 -14.78
N ARG A 51 -6.29 17.10 -14.86
CA ARG A 51 -5.27 16.94 -15.93
C ARG A 51 -4.64 15.55 -15.90
N GLU A 52 -4.31 15.05 -14.72
CA GLU A 52 -3.80 13.69 -14.55
C GLU A 52 -4.82 12.65 -15.06
N PHE A 53 -6.09 12.79 -14.70
CA PHE A 53 -7.13 11.87 -15.17
C PHE A 53 -7.30 11.93 -16.70
N LYS A 54 -7.31 13.12 -17.30
CA LYS A 54 -7.38 13.31 -18.76
C LYS A 54 -6.19 12.68 -19.49
N SER A 55 -5.01 12.61 -18.85
CA SER A 55 -3.82 12.01 -19.46
C SER A 55 -3.88 10.47 -19.54
N ARG A 56 -4.78 9.83 -18.81
CA ARG A 56 -4.91 8.38 -18.80
C ARG A 56 -5.64 7.87 -20.06
N PRO A 57 -5.14 6.80 -20.72
CA PRO A 57 -5.88 6.17 -21.80
C PRO A 57 -7.29 5.74 -21.35
N GLY A 58 -8.31 6.05 -22.15
CA GLY A 58 -9.70 5.72 -21.87
C GLY A 58 -10.51 6.81 -21.15
N ASN A 59 -9.88 7.88 -20.66
CA ASN A 59 -10.60 8.97 -19.97
C ASN A 59 -10.88 10.17 -20.88
N LYS A 60 -10.48 10.14 -22.14
CA LYS A 60 -10.59 11.28 -23.06
C LYS A 60 -12.02 11.72 -23.32
N ASP A 61 -12.96 10.77 -23.31
CA ASP A 61 -14.36 11.00 -23.63
C ASP A 61 -15.24 11.24 -22.38
N ILE A 62 -14.62 11.24 -21.18
CA ILE A 62 -15.36 11.49 -19.93
C ILE A 62 -15.66 12.99 -19.80
N PRO A 63 -16.94 13.39 -19.57
CA PRO A 63 -17.30 14.78 -19.37
C PRO A 63 -16.49 15.45 -18.26
N GLU A 64 -16.07 16.68 -18.48
CA GLU A 64 -15.21 17.42 -17.54
C GLU A 64 -15.82 17.52 -16.14
N ALA A 65 -17.12 17.75 -16.03
CA ALA A 65 -17.82 17.79 -14.75
C ALA A 65 -17.67 16.50 -13.93
N GLN A 66 -17.68 15.34 -14.59
CA GLN A 66 -17.45 14.03 -13.94
C GLN A 66 -16.00 13.89 -13.48
N LEU A 67 -15.04 14.35 -14.28
CA LEU A 67 -13.63 14.34 -13.91
C LEU A 67 -13.35 15.27 -12.72
N VAL A 68 -13.98 16.45 -12.69
CA VAL A 68 -13.89 17.39 -11.56
C VAL A 68 -14.45 16.77 -10.30
N GLN A 69 -15.62 16.13 -10.37
CA GLN A 69 -16.21 15.47 -9.20
C GLN A 69 -15.33 14.28 -8.72
N ALA A 70 -14.82 13.47 -9.62
CA ALA A 70 -13.90 12.40 -9.29
C ALA A 70 -12.59 12.92 -8.67
N ALA A 71 -12.06 14.05 -9.16
CA ALA A 71 -10.89 14.70 -8.61
C ALA A 71 -11.14 15.22 -7.18
N LYS A 72 -12.29 15.89 -6.93
CA LYS A 72 -12.70 16.32 -5.60
C LYS A 72 -12.74 15.14 -4.65
N ASN A 73 -13.47 14.07 -5.00
CA ASN A 73 -13.60 12.88 -4.16
C ASN A 73 -12.22 12.27 -3.84
N THR A 74 -11.36 12.11 -4.84
CA THR A 74 -9.99 11.59 -4.65
C THR A 74 -9.17 12.46 -3.69
N LEU A 75 -9.24 13.77 -3.82
CA LEU A 75 -8.50 14.69 -2.95
C LEU A 75 -9.05 14.69 -1.52
N VAL A 76 -10.38 14.60 -1.35
CA VAL A 76 -11.05 14.46 -0.04
C VAL A 76 -10.60 13.18 0.65
N GLU A 77 -10.68 12.03 -0.04
CA GLU A 77 -10.26 10.74 0.49
C GLU A 77 -8.79 10.74 0.90
N ARG A 78 -7.92 11.28 0.05
CA ARG A 78 -6.48 11.40 0.36
C ARG A 78 -6.22 12.30 1.57
N ALA A 79 -6.94 13.41 1.71
CA ALA A 79 -6.80 14.30 2.85
C ALA A 79 -7.22 13.60 4.14
N LEU A 80 -8.35 12.90 4.16
CA LEU A 80 -8.84 12.14 5.31
C LEU A 80 -7.86 11.05 5.74
N LEU A 81 -7.35 10.27 4.79
CA LEU A 81 -6.36 9.22 5.07
C LEU A 81 -5.04 9.80 5.58
N ALA A 82 -4.56 10.89 5.00
CA ALA A 82 -3.34 11.55 5.46
C ALA A 82 -3.50 12.16 6.86
N ASP A 83 -4.68 12.72 7.18
CA ASP A 83 -4.98 13.23 8.53
C ASP A 83 -5.03 12.08 9.54
N ALA A 84 -5.68 10.96 9.20
CA ALA A 84 -5.72 9.78 10.04
C ALA A 84 -4.33 9.17 10.28
N ALA A 85 -3.47 9.16 9.26
CA ALA A 85 -2.09 8.71 9.39
C ALA A 85 -1.28 9.61 10.34
N ARG A 86 -1.45 10.94 10.23
CA ARG A 86 -0.83 11.91 11.15
C ARG A 86 -1.31 11.75 12.58
N ALA A 87 -2.61 11.50 12.78
CA ALA A 87 -3.18 11.23 14.10
C ALA A 87 -2.61 9.97 14.77
N GLN A 88 -2.09 9.02 13.98
CA GLN A 88 -1.35 7.84 14.46
C GLN A 88 0.17 8.08 14.60
N ASP A 89 0.61 9.33 14.53
CA ASP A 89 2.03 9.74 14.62
C ASP A 89 2.94 9.06 13.56
N LEU A 90 2.35 8.66 12.42
CA LEU A 90 3.09 8.13 11.28
C LEU A 90 3.90 9.26 10.62
N LYS A 91 5.16 8.99 10.29
CA LYS A 91 6.07 9.98 9.69
C LYS A 91 6.71 9.43 8.42
N ALA A 92 6.69 10.24 7.37
CA ALA A 92 7.47 10.00 6.16
C ALA A 92 8.82 10.70 6.33
N THR A 93 9.90 9.92 6.44
CA THR A 93 11.26 10.47 6.55
C THR A 93 11.78 10.93 5.18
N PRO A 94 12.72 11.89 5.11
CA PRO A 94 13.35 12.27 3.84
C PRO A 94 13.93 11.08 3.08
N ALA A 95 14.61 10.17 3.76
CA ALA A 95 15.15 8.95 3.17
C ALA A 95 14.06 8.02 2.64
N GLY A 96 12.92 7.88 3.36
CA GLY A 96 11.78 7.11 2.89
C GLY A 96 11.13 7.70 1.65
N ILE A 97 11.06 9.03 1.55
CA ILE A 97 10.57 9.73 0.34
C ILE A 97 11.50 9.47 -0.85
N ASP A 98 12.81 9.55 -0.64
CA ASP A 98 13.80 9.29 -1.68
C ASP A 98 13.73 7.83 -2.18
N ALA A 99 13.66 6.87 -1.26
CA ALA A 99 13.49 5.45 -1.60
C ALA A 99 12.19 5.19 -2.38
N GLU A 100 11.09 5.85 -2.01
CA GLU A 100 9.82 5.72 -2.75
C GLU A 100 9.91 6.30 -4.16
N LEU A 101 10.61 7.43 -4.34
CA LEU A 101 10.85 8.00 -5.66
C LEU A 101 11.70 7.06 -6.53
N GLU A 102 12.72 6.44 -5.96
CA GLU A 102 13.54 5.44 -6.65
C GLU A 102 12.72 4.20 -7.02
N ARG A 103 11.88 3.72 -6.10
CA ARG A 103 10.96 2.61 -6.36
C ARG A 103 9.99 2.93 -7.50
N ARG A 104 9.41 4.14 -7.52
CA ARG A 104 8.51 4.60 -8.61
C ARG A 104 9.26 4.68 -9.94
N ALA A 105 10.49 5.17 -9.92
CA ALA A 105 11.34 5.26 -11.11
C ALA A 105 11.63 3.86 -11.67
N ALA A 106 12.02 2.93 -10.84
CA ALA A 106 12.28 1.55 -11.23
C ALA A 106 11.02 0.86 -11.79
N ALA A 107 9.88 1.00 -11.12
CA ALA A 107 8.60 0.43 -11.56
C ALA A 107 8.12 1.02 -12.91
N GLY A 108 8.35 2.32 -13.12
CA GLY A 108 8.03 3.02 -14.37
C GLY A 108 9.11 2.88 -15.46
N LYS A 109 10.21 2.13 -15.20
CA LYS A 109 11.38 2.03 -16.09
C LYS A 109 11.88 3.42 -16.54
N THR A 110 11.96 4.34 -15.60
CA THR A 110 12.35 5.74 -15.80
C THR A 110 13.35 6.17 -14.72
N THR A 111 13.64 7.46 -14.64
CA THR A 111 14.54 8.04 -13.62
C THR A 111 13.75 8.96 -12.68
N VAL A 112 14.27 9.19 -11.47
CA VAL A 112 13.71 10.16 -10.52
C VAL A 112 13.67 11.57 -11.14
N GLN A 113 14.66 11.91 -11.96
CA GLN A 113 14.69 13.19 -12.70
C GLN A 113 13.48 13.33 -13.64
N ASN A 114 13.16 12.27 -14.38
CA ASN A 114 12.00 12.28 -15.29
C ASN A 114 10.67 12.33 -14.50
N ILE A 115 10.59 11.70 -13.33
CA ILE A 115 9.42 11.84 -12.43
C ILE A 115 9.22 13.31 -12.05
N TYR A 116 10.28 14.01 -11.64
CA TYR A 116 10.19 15.44 -11.34
C TYR A 116 9.83 16.29 -12.57
N ALA A 117 10.35 15.96 -13.76
CA ALA A 117 9.97 16.65 -15.00
C ALA A 117 8.47 16.47 -15.33
N GLN A 118 7.94 15.27 -15.17
CA GLN A 118 6.51 15.02 -15.34
C GLN A 118 5.67 15.76 -14.28
N ALA A 119 6.11 15.77 -13.03
CA ALA A 119 5.46 16.53 -11.96
C ALA A 119 5.46 18.05 -12.27
N ALA A 120 6.57 18.57 -12.77
CA ALA A 120 6.66 19.99 -13.18
C ALA A 120 5.70 20.31 -14.34
N ALA A 121 5.52 19.41 -15.30
CA ALA A 121 4.54 19.56 -16.37
C ALA A 121 3.10 19.62 -15.86
N LEU A 122 2.83 18.99 -14.70
CA LEU A 122 1.56 19.08 -14.00
C LEU A 122 1.45 20.29 -13.06
N GLY A 123 2.50 21.13 -12.97
CA GLY A 123 2.53 22.35 -12.17
C GLY A 123 2.98 22.15 -10.72
N TYR A 124 3.67 21.05 -10.39
CA TYR A 124 4.31 20.89 -9.10
C TYR A 124 5.70 21.52 -9.06
N THR A 125 6.04 22.18 -7.95
CA THR A 125 7.46 22.36 -7.61
C THR A 125 8.02 21.02 -7.09
N ARG A 126 9.34 20.91 -7.02
CA ARG A 126 9.98 19.70 -6.48
C ARG A 126 9.57 19.43 -5.03
N GLU A 127 9.52 20.46 -4.20
CA GLU A 127 9.13 20.39 -2.79
C GLU A 127 7.65 19.97 -2.65
N ALA A 128 6.76 20.60 -3.45
CA ALA A 128 5.35 20.25 -3.44
C ALA A 128 5.13 18.78 -3.85
N TYR A 129 5.86 18.30 -4.86
CA TYR A 129 5.77 16.91 -5.27
C TYR A 129 6.29 15.95 -4.19
N ARG A 130 7.41 16.28 -3.53
CA ARG A 130 7.91 15.49 -2.38
C ARG A 130 6.89 15.44 -1.24
N THR A 131 6.17 16.53 -1.00
CA THR A 131 5.09 16.55 0.00
C THR A 131 3.95 15.60 -0.39
N GLU A 132 3.58 15.52 -1.66
CA GLU A 132 2.59 14.55 -2.13
C GLU A 132 3.08 13.10 -1.99
N VAL A 133 4.35 12.83 -2.33
CA VAL A 133 4.96 11.52 -2.11
C VAL A 133 4.97 11.14 -0.62
N ALA A 134 5.24 12.11 0.27
CA ALA A 134 5.17 11.89 1.71
C ALA A 134 3.75 11.53 2.17
N LYS A 135 2.73 12.21 1.66
CA LYS A 135 1.32 11.87 1.93
C LYS A 135 0.98 10.45 1.45
N ASP A 136 1.40 10.10 0.24
CA ASP A 136 1.18 8.75 -0.31
C ASP A 136 1.83 7.67 0.55
N LEU A 137 3.06 7.91 1.04
CA LEU A 137 3.72 6.99 1.97
C LEU A 137 2.96 6.82 3.28
N LEU A 138 2.48 7.94 3.86
CA LEU A 138 1.68 7.89 5.08
C LEU A 138 0.40 7.10 4.88
N ILE A 139 -0.29 7.32 3.77
CA ILE A 139 -1.50 6.56 3.40
C ILE A 139 -1.15 5.07 3.23
N THR A 140 -0.06 4.75 2.55
CA THR A 140 0.41 3.37 2.38
C THR A 140 0.66 2.70 3.72
N TYR A 141 1.39 3.36 4.64
CA TYR A 141 1.67 2.81 5.98
C TYR A 141 0.38 2.60 6.78
N MET A 142 -0.55 3.56 6.68
CA MET A 142 -1.85 3.46 7.33
C MET A 142 -2.65 2.25 6.83
N LEU A 143 -2.74 2.07 5.51
CA LEU A 143 -3.48 0.96 4.90
C LEU A 143 -2.81 -0.39 5.19
N GLN A 144 -1.47 -0.45 5.23
CA GLN A 144 -0.74 -1.64 5.66
C GLN A 144 -1.07 -2.00 7.11
N ASN A 145 -1.09 -1.02 8.01
CA ASN A 145 -1.47 -1.24 9.41
C ASN A 145 -2.94 -1.72 9.52
N LEU A 146 -3.85 -1.09 8.79
CA LEU A 146 -5.26 -1.46 8.76
C LEU A 146 -5.47 -2.92 8.34
N ASN A 147 -4.67 -3.39 7.39
CA ASN A 147 -4.78 -4.71 6.81
C ASN A 147 -3.88 -5.77 7.48
N SER A 148 -3.03 -5.36 8.43
CA SER A 148 -2.03 -6.24 9.08
C SER A 148 -2.65 -7.43 9.84
N ASN A 149 -3.89 -7.31 10.27
CA ASN A 149 -4.61 -8.33 11.03
C ASN A 149 -5.51 -9.24 10.19
N ILE A 150 -5.53 -9.08 8.86
CA ILE A 150 -6.30 -9.96 7.98
C ILE A 150 -5.67 -11.35 8.01
N LYS A 151 -6.45 -12.31 8.50
CA LYS A 151 -6.09 -13.73 8.52
C LYS A 151 -7.20 -14.51 7.85
N ILE A 152 -6.88 -15.15 6.74
CA ILE A 152 -7.80 -16.06 6.04
C ILE A 152 -7.39 -17.49 6.37
N THR A 153 -8.27 -18.22 7.06
CA THR A 153 -7.99 -19.59 7.46
C THR A 153 -8.22 -20.58 6.31
N ASP A 154 -7.65 -21.76 6.42
CA ASP A 154 -7.84 -22.82 5.42
C ASP A 154 -9.31 -23.27 5.32
N GLU A 155 -10.03 -23.24 6.45
CA GLU A 155 -11.47 -23.53 6.50
C GLU A 155 -12.28 -22.51 5.71
N GLN A 156 -11.95 -21.22 5.84
CA GLN A 156 -12.60 -20.15 5.06
C GLN A 156 -12.34 -20.32 3.57
N VAL A 157 -11.09 -20.65 3.20
CA VAL A 157 -10.74 -20.92 1.79
C VAL A 157 -11.52 -22.11 1.27
N GLN A 158 -11.60 -23.21 2.04
CA GLN A 158 -12.33 -24.41 1.62
C GLN A 158 -13.83 -24.15 1.48
N ALA A 159 -14.43 -23.44 2.43
CA ALA A 159 -15.86 -23.10 2.37
C ALA A 159 -16.18 -22.24 1.14
N ALA A 160 -15.37 -21.21 0.88
CA ALA A 160 -15.54 -20.36 -0.29
C ALA A 160 -15.32 -21.12 -1.61
N LEU A 161 -14.33 -22.01 -1.65
CA LEU A 161 -14.06 -22.87 -2.80
C LEU A 161 -15.26 -23.78 -3.11
N ASN A 162 -15.83 -24.42 -2.12
CA ASN A 162 -17.00 -25.29 -2.27
C ASN A 162 -18.21 -24.50 -2.83
N GLU A 163 -18.42 -23.28 -2.31
CA GLU A 163 -19.51 -22.41 -2.80
C GLU A 163 -19.29 -22.01 -4.26
N LEU A 164 -18.06 -21.60 -4.62
CA LEU A 164 -17.73 -21.23 -5.99
C LEU A 164 -17.82 -22.41 -6.96
N GLN A 165 -17.43 -23.61 -6.54
CA GLN A 165 -17.56 -24.84 -7.32
C GLN A 165 -19.04 -25.19 -7.58
N ALA A 166 -19.89 -25.07 -6.56
CA ALA A 166 -21.32 -25.32 -6.68
C ALA A 166 -21.99 -24.34 -7.67
N LYS A 167 -21.45 -23.12 -7.81
CA LYS A 167 -21.91 -22.10 -8.76
C LYS A 167 -21.24 -22.20 -10.14
N GLY A 168 -20.30 -23.10 -10.34
CA GLY A 168 -19.49 -23.17 -11.58
C GLY A 168 -18.58 -21.96 -11.80
N GLN A 169 -18.21 -21.24 -10.74
CA GLN A 169 -17.44 -19.99 -10.76
C GLN A 169 -16.04 -20.12 -10.09
N ALA A 170 -15.64 -21.33 -9.75
CA ALA A 170 -14.34 -21.55 -9.12
C ALA A 170 -13.20 -21.17 -10.09
N PRO A 171 -12.23 -20.33 -9.64
CA PRO A 171 -11.11 -19.94 -10.48
C PRO A 171 -10.21 -21.14 -10.78
N ALA A 172 -9.60 -21.18 -11.96
CA ALA A 172 -8.59 -22.21 -12.28
C ALA A 172 -7.32 -22.03 -11.43
N GLY A 173 -7.03 -20.80 -11.05
CA GLY A 173 -5.75 -20.42 -10.45
C GLY A 173 -4.64 -20.28 -11.49
N GLU A 174 -3.49 -19.77 -11.02
CA GLU A 174 -2.28 -19.62 -11.83
C GLU A 174 -1.09 -20.19 -11.03
N PRO A 175 -0.04 -20.69 -11.69
CA PRO A 175 1.20 -21.07 -11.02
C PRO A 175 1.72 -19.89 -10.18
N TYR A 176 2.18 -20.18 -8.97
CA TYR A 176 2.67 -19.14 -8.06
C TYR A 176 3.98 -19.55 -7.40
N THR A 177 4.73 -18.55 -6.94
CA THR A 177 6.01 -18.79 -6.26
C THR A 177 5.76 -19.13 -4.80
N VAL A 178 6.41 -20.18 -4.35
CA VAL A 178 6.46 -20.60 -2.95
C VAL A 178 7.89 -20.44 -2.46
N TYR A 179 8.03 -19.75 -1.34
CA TYR A 179 9.30 -19.49 -0.68
C TYR A 179 9.49 -20.39 0.53
N THR A 180 10.72 -20.83 0.70
CA THR A 180 11.26 -21.29 1.98
C THR A 180 12.20 -20.21 2.48
N ILE A 181 11.93 -19.65 3.64
CA ILE A 181 12.68 -18.52 4.21
C ILE A 181 13.02 -18.76 5.68
N ARG A 182 14.02 -18.05 6.17
CA ARG A 182 14.20 -17.78 7.60
C ARG A 182 13.94 -16.31 7.86
N ARG A 183 13.35 -15.97 9.02
CA ARG A 183 13.04 -14.62 9.38
C ARG A 183 13.45 -14.27 10.80
N VAL A 184 13.94 -13.05 10.97
CA VAL A 184 14.08 -12.39 12.27
C VAL A 184 13.14 -11.22 12.30
N ILE A 185 12.28 -11.12 13.30
CA ILE A 185 11.34 -10.01 13.48
C ILE A 185 11.50 -9.40 14.87
N LEU A 186 11.54 -8.06 14.93
CA LEU A 186 11.54 -7.29 16.16
C LEU A 186 10.37 -6.31 16.13
N ASN A 187 9.53 -6.35 17.15
CA ASN A 187 8.37 -5.48 17.28
C ASN A 187 8.74 -4.21 18.08
N ALA A 188 8.23 -3.08 17.64
CA ALA A 188 8.26 -1.85 18.43
C ALA A 188 6.97 -1.75 19.24
N ALA A 189 7.08 -1.36 20.51
CA ALA A 189 5.92 -1.17 21.38
C ALA A 189 4.99 -0.05 20.85
N ASN A 190 5.58 0.96 20.20
CA ASN A 190 4.88 2.08 19.55
C ASN A 190 5.79 2.74 18.51
N GLN A 191 5.28 3.74 17.81
CA GLN A 191 6.02 4.45 16.75
C GLN A 191 7.28 5.17 17.26
N GLN A 192 7.31 5.59 18.51
CA GLN A 192 8.48 6.27 19.10
C GLN A 192 9.68 5.33 19.26
N HIS A 193 9.43 4.02 19.45
CA HIS A 193 10.47 2.99 19.57
C HIS A 193 10.95 2.45 18.21
N MET A 194 10.27 2.75 17.12
CA MET A 194 10.62 2.24 15.78
C MET A 194 12.07 2.56 15.36
N PRO A 195 12.63 3.76 15.58
CA PRO A 195 14.02 4.04 15.23
C PRO A 195 15.03 3.17 16.00
N ALA A 196 14.81 2.99 17.30
CA ALA A 196 15.70 2.17 18.13
C ALA A 196 15.65 0.68 17.72
N VAL A 197 14.46 0.16 17.42
CA VAL A 197 14.29 -1.21 16.90
C VAL A 197 14.95 -1.36 15.54
N GLY A 198 14.83 -0.35 14.66
CA GLY A 198 15.50 -0.32 13.37
C GLY A 198 17.04 -0.35 13.49
N GLN A 199 17.61 0.43 14.40
CA GLN A 199 19.04 0.40 14.68
C GLN A 199 19.50 -0.97 15.18
N ARG A 200 18.74 -1.59 16.08
CA ARG A 200 19.02 -2.95 16.55
C ARG A 200 18.95 -3.98 15.42
N MET A 201 17.96 -3.86 14.55
CA MET A 201 17.84 -4.73 13.37
C MET A 201 19.03 -4.54 12.41
N GLN A 202 19.53 -3.31 12.25
CA GLN A 202 20.72 -3.03 11.45
C GLN A 202 21.98 -3.69 12.05
N GLN A 203 22.14 -3.68 13.38
CA GLN A 203 23.23 -4.39 14.06
C GLN A 203 23.16 -5.90 13.82
N ILE A 204 21.96 -6.47 13.85
CA ILE A 204 21.71 -7.89 13.54
C ILE A 204 22.09 -8.17 12.08
N ALA A 205 21.66 -7.33 11.12
CA ALA A 205 22.03 -7.48 9.72
C ALA A 205 23.56 -7.49 9.52
N THR A 206 24.25 -6.58 10.20
CA THR A 206 25.72 -6.49 10.17
C THR A 206 26.36 -7.75 10.74
N ALA A 207 25.89 -8.29 11.87
CA ALA A 207 26.40 -9.51 12.46
C ALA A 207 26.23 -10.71 11.52
N ILE A 208 25.08 -10.83 10.85
CA ILE A 208 24.85 -11.89 9.86
C ILE A 208 25.80 -11.73 8.66
N ALA A 209 25.98 -10.50 8.16
CA ALA A 209 26.91 -10.23 7.06
C ALA A 209 28.37 -10.54 7.44
N GLN A 210 28.72 -10.49 8.72
CA GLN A 210 30.03 -10.87 9.28
C GLN A 210 30.16 -12.39 9.54
N GLY A 211 29.16 -13.19 9.16
CA GLY A 211 29.22 -14.65 9.24
C GLY A 211 28.52 -15.26 10.46
N SER A 212 27.76 -14.49 11.24
CA SER A 212 26.93 -15.07 12.30
C SER A 212 25.83 -15.93 11.71
N ASP A 213 25.55 -17.10 12.32
CA ASP A 213 24.51 -18.00 11.86
C ASP A 213 23.12 -17.37 12.01
N PHE A 214 22.37 -17.30 10.91
CA PHE A 214 21.04 -16.68 10.87
C PHE A 214 20.06 -17.39 11.81
N GLY A 215 20.09 -18.73 11.85
CA GLY A 215 19.17 -19.52 12.67
C GLY A 215 19.41 -19.28 14.15
N ALA A 216 20.66 -19.24 14.59
CA ALA A 216 21.03 -18.94 15.99
C ALA A 216 20.59 -17.50 16.37
N ILE A 217 20.76 -16.55 15.47
CA ILE A 217 20.27 -15.17 15.66
C ILE A 217 18.75 -15.14 15.77
N ALA A 218 18.03 -15.86 14.89
CA ALA A 218 16.58 -15.94 14.93
C ALA A 218 16.10 -16.53 16.27
N GLN A 219 16.69 -17.62 16.72
CA GLN A 219 16.36 -18.21 18.03
C GLN A 219 16.57 -17.24 19.21
N ARG A 220 17.62 -16.44 19.13
CA ARG A 220 18.00 -15.56 20.24
C ARG A 220 17.22 -14.25 20.27
N TYR A 221 16.88 -13.69 19.13
CA TYR A 221 16.38 -12.31 19.04
C TYR A 221 15.00 -12.17 18.42
N SER A 222 14.56 -13.13 17.58
CA SER A 222 13.27 -13.02 16.92
C SER A 222 12.11 -13.13 17.90
N GLN A 223 11.09 -12.30 17.71
CA GLN A 223 9.91 -12.22 18.57
C GLN A 223 8.69 -12.93 17.97
N GLU A 224 8.92 -13.88 17.10
CA GLU A 224 7.87 -14.70 16.51
C GLU A 224 7.93 -16.15 17.02
N VAL A 225 6.83 -16.88 16.84
CA VAL A 225 6.74 -18.30 17.29
C VAL A 225 7.81 -19.16 16.62
N GLN A 226 8.09 -18.91 15.33
CA GLN A 226 9.07 -19.65 14.56
C GLN A 226 10.52 -19.40 14.98
N ALA A 227 10.77 -18.45 15.88
CA ALA A 227 12.09 -18.28 16.50
C ALA A 227 12.63 -19.59 17.07
N ALA A 228 11.77 -20.41 17.74
CA ALA A 228 12.14 -21.71 18.26
C ALA A 228 12.64 -22.68 17.19
N ASN A 229 12.17 -22.55 15.96
CA ASN A 229 12.62 -23.29 14.78
C ASN A 229 13.58 -22.49 13.91
N GLN A 230 14.47 -21.71 14.52
CA GLN A 230 15.48 -20.92 13.81
C GLN A 230 14.89 -19.92 12.80
N GLY A 231 13.67 -19.46 13.04
CA GLY A 231 12.96 -18.55 12.14
C GLY A 231 12.51 -19.17 10.82
N LEU A 232 12.53 -20.50 10.69
CA LEU A 232 12.19 -21.20 9.46
C LEU A 232 10.68 -21.14 9.17
N HIS A 233 10.37 -20.74 7.94
CA HIS A 233 9.03 -20.75 7.36
C HIS A 233 9.07 -21.48 6.02
N ASP A 234 8.34 -22.57 5.95
CA ASP A 234 8.16 -23.33 4.71
C ASP A 234 6.82 -22.99 4.05
N ASN A 235 6.76 -23.17 2.74
CA ASN A 235 5.51 -23.04 1.97
C ASN A 235 4.83 -21.66 2.07
N ILE A 236 5.61 -20.60 2.13
CA ILE A 236 5.10 -19.23 2.10
C ILE A 236 4.81 -18.85 0.66
N SER A 237 3.54 -18.63 0.31
CA SER A 237 3.20 -18.07 -1.00
C SER A 237 3.58 -16.59 -1.08
N ASP A 238 3.84 -16.09 -2.29
CA ASP A 238 4.12 -14.69 -2.58
C ASP A 238 3.12 -13.73 -1.91
N MET A 239 1.85 -14.10 -1.89
CA MET A 239 0.77 -13.30 -1.27
C MET A 239 0.79 -13.26 0.27
N MET A 240 1.50 -14.16 0.93
CA MET A 240 1.64 -14.18 2.40
C MET A 240 2.75 -13.23 2.87
N LEU A 241 3.54 -12.69 1.96
CA LEU A 241 4.61 -11.75 2.24
C LEU A 241 4.12 -10.31 2.05
N PRO A 242 4.55 -9.37 2.90
CA PRO A 242 4.38 -7.96 2.61
C PRO A 242 5.02 -7.59 1.28
N GLU A 243 4.38 -6.73 0.49
CA GLU A 243 4.84 -6.34 -0.86
C GLU A 243 6.31 -5.89 -0.89
N ASN A 244 6.74 -5.12 0.12
CA ASN A 244 8.13 -4.66 0.24
C ASN A 244 9.12 -5.79 0.53
N VAL A 245 8.69 -6.88 1.14
CA VAL A 245 9.51 -8.07 1.41
C VAL A 245 9.59 -8.92 0.15
N GLU A 246 8.46 -9.18 -0.49
CA GLU A 246 8.39 -9.96 -1.72
C GLU A 246 9.23 -9.32 -2.83
N ALA A 247 9.12 -8.00 -3.03
CA ALA A 247 9.87 -7.28 -4.05
C ALA A 247 11.40 -7.44 -3.92
N VAL A 248 11.90 -7.53 -2.67
CA VAL A 248 13.32 -7.77 -2.42
C VAL A 248 13.67 -9.25 -2.58
N LEU A 249 12.83 -10.16 -2.08
CA LEU A 249 13.08 -11.60 -2.17
C LEU A 249 13.21 -12.09 -3.61
N HIS A 250 12.47 -11.51 -4.54
CA HIS A 250 12.58 -11.83 -5.98
C HIS A 250 13.98 -11.56 -6.58
N GLN A 251 14.77 -10.70 -5.94
CA GLN A 251 16.11 -10.35 -6.40
C GLN A 251 17.21 -11.14 -5.72
N LEU A 252 16.88 -11.92 -4.68
CA LEU A 252 17.84 -12.66 -3.89
C LEU A 252 18.11 -14.06 -4.49
N GLN A 253 19.32 -14.51 -4.27
CA GLN A 253 19.68 -15.92 -4.45
C GLN A 253 19.58 -16.69 -3.11
N PRO A 254 19.38 -18.02 -3.13
CA PRO A 254 19.40 -18.83 -1.92
C PRO A 254 20.64 -18.55 -1.07
N GLY A 255 20.43 -18.39 0.23
CA GLY A 255 21.44 -18.01 1.22
C GLY A 255 21.57 -16.50 1.47
N GLN A 256 21.13 -15.65 0.55
CA GLN A 256 21.19 -14.21 0.72
C GLN A 256 20.09 -13.68 1.65
N ILE A 257 20.33 -12.49 2.24
CA ILE A 257 19.42 -11.84 3.17
C ILE A 257 18.91 -10.50 2.61
N THR A 258 17.71 -10.10 3.03
CA THR A 258 17.21 -8.74 2.79
C THR A 258 17.97 -7.73 3.66
N PRO A 259 18.01 -6.45 3.28
CA PRO A 259 18.26 -5.40 4.25
C PRO A 259 17.16 -5.40 5.32
N PRO A 260 17.33 -4.69 6.47
CA PRO A 260 16.26 -4.46 7.41
C PRO A 260 15.04 -3.83 6.73
N LEU A 261 13.90 -4.50 6.79
CA LEU A 261 12.65 -4.07 6.18
C LEU A 261 11.63 -3.76 7.27
N ARG A 262 10.91 -2.67 7.09
CA ARG A 262 9.81 -2.30 7.99
C ARG A 262 8.53 -3.01 7.56
N ALA A 263 7.79 -3.57 8.52
CA ALA A 263 6.46 -4.16 8.32
C ALA A 263 5.55 -3.74 9.48
N GLY A 264 4.70 -2.75 9.24
CA GLY A 264 3.84 -2.17 10.28
C GLY A 264 4.65 -1.62 11.45
N ASN A 265 4.39 -2.14 12.66
CA ASN A 265 5.10 -1.80 13.89
C ASN A 265 6.32 -2.70 14.16
N SER A 266 6.84 -3.37 13.16
CA SER A 266 8.00 -4.24 13.29
C SER A 266 9.08 -3.93 12.27
N TRP A 267 10.28 -4.43 12.56
CA TRP A 267 11.38 -4.57 11.61
C TRP A 267 11.69 -6.04 11.41
N GLN A 268 12.07 -6.42 10.21
CA GLN A 268 12.42 -7.79 9.89
C GLN A 268 13.60 -7.87 8.92
N ILE A 269 14.32 -8.99 9.01
CA ILE A 269 15.30 -9.44 8.02
C ILE A 269 14.87 -10.84 7.60
N VAL A 270 14.92 -11.10 6.31
CA VAL A 270 14.55 -12.40 5.74
C VAL A 270 15.73 -12.97 4.99
N GLN A 271 16.04 -14.25 5.24
CA GLN A 271 16.98 -15.02 4.44
C GLN A 271 16.19 -15.91 3.49
N LEU A 272 16.53 -15.84 2.20
CA LEU A 272 16.00 -16.78 1.21
C LEU A 272 16.71 -18.11 1.34
N ILE A 273 15.99 -19.20 1.59
CA ILE A 273 16.51 -20.57 1.60
C ILE A 273 16.31 -21.21 0.24
N GLY A 274 15.13 -21.01 -0.35
CA GLY A 274 14.83 -21.52 -1.68
C GLY A 274 13.48 -21.05 -2.17
N THR A 275 13.26 -21.28 -3.46
CA THR A 275 11.97 -21.02 -4.13
C THR A 275 11.58 -22.23 -4.96
N ARG A 276 10.28 -22.42 -5.12
CA ARG A 276 9.71 -23.34 -6.09
C ARG A 276 8.46 -22.76 -6.70
N THR A 277 8.14 -23.21 -7.91
CA THR A 277 6.84 -22.89 -8.51
C THR A 277 5.84 -23.97 -8.11
N GLU A 278 4.71 -23.56 -7.53
CA GLU A 278 3.59 -24.45 -7.30
C GLU A 278 2.68 -24.43 -8.53
N ASN A 279 2.45 -25.59 -9.10
CA ASN A 279 1.65 -25.79 -10.31
C ASN A 279 0.61 -26.91 -10.15
N ASP A 280 0.43 -27.43 -8.93
CA ASP A 280 -0.66 -28.34 -8.62
C ASP A 280 -2.02 -27.64 -8.80
N PRO A 281 -2.92 -28.12 -9.66
CA PRO A 281 -4.19 -27.44 -9.94
C PRO A 281 -5.05 -27.20 -8.72
N ALA A 282 -5.09 -28.14 -7.76
CA ALA A 282 -5.89 -27.99 -6.56
C ALA A 282 -5.31 -26.90 -5.63
N LYS A 283 -3.99 -26.83 -5.52
CA LYS A 283 -3.33 -25.79 -4.73
C LYS A 283 -3.43 -24.43 -5.39
N MET A 284 -3.27 -24.34 -6.72
CA MET A 284 -3.45 -23.11 -7.47
C MET A 284 -4.87 -22.55 -7.30
N GLN A 285 -5.88 -23.42 -7.36
CA GLN A 285 -7.27 -23.04 -7.15
C GLN A 285 -7.52 -22.51 -5.73
N ARG A 286 -7.01 -23.21 -4.72
CA ARG A 286 -7.10 -22.76 -3.32
C ARG A 286 -6.41 -21.41 -3.11
N GLU A 287 -5.22 -21.22 -3.67
CA GLU A 287 -4.50 -19.96 -3.56
C GLU A 287 -5.23 -18.81 -4.27
N ALA A 288 -5.84 -19.05 -5.43
CA ALA A 288 -6.66 -18.06 -6.10
C ALA A 288 -7.87 -17.61 -5.26
N VAL A 289 -8.53 -18.56 -4.60
CA VAL A 289 -9.62 -18.27 -3.66
C VAL A 289 -9.10 -17.51 -2.42
N ARG A 290 -7.96 -17.90 -1.87
CA ARG A 290 -7.32 -17.18 -0.76
C ARG A 290 -7.04 -15.72 -1.13
N ARG A 291 -6.44 -15.49 -2.30
CA ARG A 291 -6.17 -14.13 -2.84
C ARG A 291 -7.45 -13.31 -2.98
N MET A 292 -8.52 -13.93 -3.46
CA MET A 292 -9.83 -13.28 -3.58
C MET A 292 -10.37 -12.87 -2.20
N LEU A 293 -10.33 -13.77 -1.21
CA LEU A 293 -10.82 -13.50 0.15
C LEU A 293 -9.99 -12.40 0.85
N VAL A 294 -8.66 -12.43 0.70
CA VAL A 294 -7.78 -11.37 1.24
C VAL A 294 -8.15 -10.01 0.63
N ARG A 295 -8.31 -9.95 -0.69
CA ARG A 295 -8.71 -8.72 -1.38
C ARG A 295 -10.06 -8.20 -0.90
N GLN A 296 -11.06 -9.06 -0.81
CA GLN A 296 -12.38 -8.70 -0.29
C GLN A 296 -12.32 -8.19 1.16
N ALA A 297 -11.49 -8.81 2.01
CA ALA A 297 -11.30 -8.36 3.39
C ALA A 297 -10.61 -6.98 3.43
N GLN A 298 -9.59 -6.76 2.59
CA GLN A 298 -8.91 -5.46 2.47
C GLN A 298 -9.87 -4.35 2.00
N GLU A 299 -10.64 -4.62 0.94
CA GLU A 299 -11.63 -3.68 0.41
C GLU A 299 -12.70 -3.34 1.46
N ARG A 300 -13.18 -4.33 2.21
CA ARG A 300 -14.16 -4.14 3.29
C ARG A 300 -13.58 -3.30 4.44
N ASN A 301 -12.37 -3.64 4.91
CA ASN A 301 -11.71 -2.88 5.97
C ASN A 301 -11.50 -1.43 5.54
N GLN A 302 -11.05 -1.21 4.32
CA GLN A 302 -10.80 0.11 3.78
C GLN A 302 -12.10 0.92 3.62
N ALA A 303 -13.18 0.29 3.11
CA ALA A 303 -14.48 0.94 2.98
C ALA A 303 -15.07 1.32 4.35
N GLN A 304 -14.99 0.42 5.33
CA GLN A 304 -15.46 0.69 6.71
C GLN A 304 -14.66 1.82 7.36
N PHE A 305 -13.33 1.79 7.21
CA PHE A 305 -12.46 2.82 7.75
C PHE A 305 -12.74 4.18 7.10
N MET A 306 -12.88 4.22 5.77
CA MET A 306 -13.22 5.45 5.06
C MET A 306 -14.59 5.99 5.49
N ALA A 307 -15.60 5.15 5.65
CA ALA A 307 -16.92 5.58 6.14
C ALA A 307 -16.83 6.20 7.55
N GLN A 308 -16.01 5.63 8.44
CA GLN A 308 -15.77 6.21 9.77
C GLN A 308 -15.09 7.58 9.68
N LEU A 309 -14.07 7.72 8.84
CA LEU A 309 -13.39 9.00 8.65
C LEU A 309 -14.33 10.07 8.09
N GLN A 310 -15.18 9.72 7.13
CA GLN A 310 -16.16 10.63 6.55
C GLN A 310 -17.22 11.09 7.56
N GLN A 311 -17.66 10.20 8.44
CA GLN A 311 -18.63 10.55 9.50
C GLN A 311 -18.05 11.52 10.54
N MET A 312 -16.75 11.46 10.80
CA MET A 312 -16.06 12.34 11.76
C MET A 312 -15.53 13.63 11.12
N ALA A 313 -15.51 13.71 9.81
CA ALA A 313 -14.91 14.83 9.10
C ALA A 313 -15.81 16.06 9.10
N VAL A 314 -15.18 17.21 9.29
CA VAL A 314 -15.81 18.51 8.99
C VAL A 314 -15.37 18.94 7.60
N VAL A 315 -16.29 18.90 6.64
CA VAL A 315 -16.04 19.28 5.24
C VAL A 315 -16.81 20.57 4.93
N ARG A 316 -16.12 21.55 4.35
CA ARG A 316 -16.70 22.79 3.85
C ARG A 316 -16.28 22.98 2.40
N GLU A 317 -17.23 23.19 1.50
CA GLU A 317 -16.98 23.57 0.09
C GLU A 317 -17.23 25.07 -0.11
N TYR A 318 -16.39 25.72 -0.96
CA TYR A 318 -16.42 27.15 -1.24
C TYR A 318 -16.69 27.45 -2.71
#